data_d6e6f4db3877af7e8e613486c0fe2bb5
#
_entry.id   d6e6f4db3877af7e8e613486c0fe2bb5
#
_cell.length_a   1.000
_cell.length_b   1.000
_cell.length_c   1.000
_cell.angle_alpha   90.00
_cell.angle_beta   90.00
_cell.angle_gamma   90.00
#
_symmetry.space_group_name_H-M   'P 1'
#
loop_
_entity.id
_entity.type
_entity.pdbx_description
1 polymer ?
#
loop_
_entity_poly.entity_id
_entity_poly.type
_entity_poly.pdbx_seq_one_letter_code
_entity_poly.pdbx_strand_id
1 'polypeptide(L)'
;MKIIAESAYNHQGNFEYLKQLALASKKANADYFTVQMMNVNEFCTKEYSKYQLYKDTEFTETQWKTLFEYCKEIEINLIPCTLEKASFDLAYNYGYRLVKIHGTDLTNQLFLQYIKDKGDCKIILETQCSTDYEIKQAVENFGEIIECLFHGFSNYPTEPNEHNLLALNYLKTRYALPTGFADHSLDTQILPCMAMALGCSYLEKHITIHRNDRQFDYQVSLEPNEFAILVSTIAHYKQTLGKPVKHPVKAEKGFRNILFKKYLGNGVFKRDNEGKTFIESEIESFDKKNVTAALIARLKSKRLKLKVMKPFGENESIISLYKRLKANCKNITHIELATSYLLEDEPLAQLFKDKNLPTYQGHPESVIDRLLEVAIKNKSAAVFRVTGDNPFTDPVLMDRMVTIFQEQDVDYVRVNNVPFGVSAELFKTSYLWKLYLQMEDPFVSEYLSWFVLNDESCKKACIEFKDERAFVKYVNLSIDYPEDYEYATSVQNKIGVTPFEHVTLKYIINAITDKHIVDVTKYIKLPDGISILYSDYMKLIDETAYVYKENFVI
;
A
#
# COMPACT_ATOMS: atom_id res chain seq x y z
N MET A 1 0.36 -11.43 9.70
CA MET A 1 1.31 -12.55 9.76
C MET A 1 0.50 -13.82 9.68
N LYS A 2 0.90 -14.79 8.85
CA LYS A 2 0.31 -16.12 8.72
C LYS A 2 1.14 -17.11 9.52
N ILE A 3 0.51 -18.12 10.12
CA ILE A 3 1.17 -19.08 11.00
C ILE A 3 1.19 -20.46 10.35
N ILE A 4 2.37 -21.03 10.23
CA ILE A 4 2.64 -22.35 9.64
C ILE A 4 3.03 -23.32 10.76
N ALA A 5 2.34 -24.45 10.84
CA ALA A 5 2.72 -25.56 11.69
C ALA A 5 3.56 -26.55 10.87
N GLU A 6 4.82 -26.75 11.24
CA GLU A 6 5.73 -27.67 10.55
C GLU A 6 5.85 -29.00 11.27
N SER A 7 5.62 -30.07 10.53
CA SER A 7 5.89 -31.42 11.04
C SER A 7 7.34 -31.85 10.90
N ALA A 8 8.07 -31.29 9.93
CA ALA A 8 9.38 -31.81 9.52
C ALA A 8 9.37 -33.35 9.46
N TYR A 9 10.31 -34.02 10.14
CA TYR A 9 10.33 -35.47 10.28
C TYR A 9 9.78 -35.98 11.64
N ASN A 10 9.04 -35.16 12.37
CA ASN A 10 8.46 -35.51 13.67
C ASN A 10 7.62 -36.80 13.60
N HIS A 11 7.04 -37.09 12.43
CA HIS A 11 6.26 -38.31 12.17
C HIS A 11 7.09 -39.62 12.18
N GLN A 12 8.39 -39.58 12.02
CA GLN A 12 9.29 -40.77 12.03
C GLN A 12 8.82 -41.94 11.13
N GLY A 13 8.22 -41.64 9.96
CA GLY A 13 7.64 -42.63 9.04
C GLY A 13 6.26 -43.16 9.42
N ASN A 14 5.69 -42.69 10.55
CA ASN A 14 4.33 -43.06 10.96
C ASN A 14 3.29 -42.17 10.28
N PHE A 15 2.60 -42.73 9.28
CA PHE A 15 1.63 -41.99 8.49
C PHE A 15 0.40 -41.52 9.29
N GLU A 16 -0.11 -42.34 10.20
CA GLU A 16 -1.23 -41.97 11.05
C GLU A 16 -0.85 -40.84 12.03
N TYR A 17 0.39 -40.86 12.54
CA TYR A 17 0.89 -39.76 13.36
C TYR A 17 1.00 -38.46 12.56
N LEU A 18 1.43 -38.51 11.29
CA LEU A 18 1.46 -37.34 10.41
C LEU A 18 0.05 -36.73 10.20
N LYS A 19 -0.97 -37.56 10.04
CA LYS A 19 -2.37 -37.11 9.97
C LYS A 19 -2.83 -36.48 11.30
N GLN A 20 -2.40 -37.03 12.45
CA GLN A 20 -2.69 -36.41 13.75
C GLN A 20 -2.03 -35.04 13.88
N LEU A 21 -0.79 -34.83 13.39
CA LEU A 21 -0.14 -33.53 13.37
C LEU A 21 -0.91 -32.51 12.51
N ALA A 22 -1.39 -32.91 11.32
CA ALA A 22 -2.22 -32.07 10.48
C ALA A 22 -3.54 -31.68 11.18
N LEU A 23 -4.21 -32.63 11.84
CA LEU A 23 -5.43 -32.36 12.60
C LEU A 23 -5.18 -31.47 13.80
N ALA A 24 -4.07 -31.67 14.52
CA ALA A 24 -3.68 -30.84 15.66
C ALA A 24 -3.41 -29.40 15.20
N SER A 25 -2.74 -29.21 14.07
CA SER A 25 -2.50 -27.91 13.45
C SER A 25 -3.81 -27.18 13.11
N LYS A 26 -4.78 -27.90 12.53
CA LYS A 26 -6.13 -27.35 12.25
C LYS A 26 -6.84 -26.94 13.54
N LYS A 27 -6.85 -27.81 14.55
CA LYS A 27 -7.49 -27.54 15.86
C LYS A 27 -6.86 -26.36 16.60
N ALA A 28 -5.55 -26.16 16.42
CA ALA A 28 -4.83 -25.01 16.96
C ALA A 28 -5.02 -23.72 16.13
N ASN A 29 -5.82 -23.75 15.07
CA ASN A 29 -6.06 -22.64 14.14
C ASN A 29 -4.81 -22.12 13.43
N ALA A 30 -3.85 -23.00 13.10
CA ALA A 30 -2.78 -22.64 12.17
C ALA A 30 -3.36 -22.26 10.80
N ASP A 31 -2.79 -21.26 10.13
CA ASP A 31 -3.19 -20.90 8.76
C ASP A 31 -2.77 -21.97 7.75
N TYR A 32 -1.61 -22.60 8.01
CA TYR A 32 -1.02 -23.63 7.14
C TYR A 32 -0.40 -24.76 7.95
N PHE A 33 -0.36 -25.91 7.31
CA PHE A 33 0.44 -27.04 7.72
C PHE A 33 1.54 -27.28 6.69
N THR A 34 2.76 -27.64 7.08
CA THR A 34 3.83 -28.01 6.16
C THR A 34 4.49 -29.31 6.59
N VAL A 35 4.96 -30.06 5.62
CA VAL A 35 5.68 -31.32 5.79
C VAL A 35 6.74 -31.48 4.71
N GLN A 36 7.90 -31.98 5.09
CA GLN A 36 8.98 -32.27 4.16
C GLN A 36 8.68 -33.54 3.36
N MET A 37 8.62 -33.39 2.04
CA MET A 37 8.36 -34.45 1.09
C MET A 37 9.65 -34.81 0.36
N MET A 38 9.97 -36.09 0.26
CA MET A 38 11.17 -36.54 -0.44
C MET A 38 10.98 -37.88 -1.11
N ASN A 39 11.71 -38.07 -2.22
CA ASN A 39 12.12 -39.34 -2.74
C ASN A 39 13.61 -39.53 -2.38
N VAL A 40 13.90 -40.45 -1.47
CA VAL A 40 15.24 -40.56 -0.88
C VAL A 40 16.35 -40.83 -1.90
N ASN A 41 16.04 -41.59 -2.98
CA ASN A 41 17.02 -41.88 -4.01
C ASN A 41 17.37 -40.66 -4.90
N GLU A 42 16.50 -39.64 -4.97
CA GLU A 42 16.78 -38.37 -5.64
C GLU A 42 17.38 -37.34 -4.65
N PHE A 43 17.03 -37.47 -3.36
CA PHE A 43 17.43 -36.52 -2.32
C PHE A 43 18.88 -36.73 -1.86
N CYS A 44 19.35 -37.97 -1.66
CA CYS A 44 20.70 -38.21 -1.20
C CYS A 44 21.29 -39.52 -1.74
N THR A 45 22.63 -39.62 -1.76
CA THR A 45 23.34 -40.82 -2.14
C THR A 45 23.24 -41.90 -1.06
N LYS A 46 23.38 -43.17 -1.46
CA LYS A 46 23.31 -44.32 -0.52
C LYS A 46 24.43 -44.29 0.54
N GLU A 47 25.54 -43.66 0.23
CA GLU A 47 26.70 -43.49 1.11
C GLU A 47 26.52 -42.38 2.14
N TYR A 48 25.47 -41.57 2.00
CA TYR A 48 25.19 -40.49 2.96
C TYR A 48 24.82 -41.05 4.31
N SER A 49 25.44 -40.54 5.35
CA SER A 49 25.35 -41.09 6.72
C SER A 49 23.94 -41.20 7.28
N LYS A 50 22.99 -40.38 6.78
CA LYS A 50 21.59 -40.38 7.18
C LYS A 50 20.65 -41.03 6.16
N TYR A 51 21.18 -41.71 5.12
CA TYR A 51 20.35 -42.32 4.07
C TYR A 51 19.29 -43.27 4.64
N GLN A 52 19.69 -44.17 5.55
CA GLN A 52 18.75 -45.13 6.15
C GLN A 52 17.67 -44.43 6.97
N LEU A 53 18.02 -43.38 7.72
CA LEU A 53 17.08 -42.57 8.47
C LEU A 53 15.99 -41.96 7.55
N TYR A 54 16.43 -41.37 6.44
CA TYR A 54 15.47 -40.79 5.47
C TYR A 54 14.65 -41.89 4.79
N LYS A 55 15.24 -43.03 4.51
CA LYS A 55 14.53 -44.19 3.93
C LYS A 55 13.43 -44.73 4.84
N ASP A 56 13.65 -44.72 6.15
CA ASP A 56 12.69 -45.15 7.15
C ASP A 56 11.53 -44.13 7.32
N THR A 57 11.75 -42.87 6.94
CA THR A 57 10.75 -41.78 7.03
C THR A 57 10.04 -41.46 5.71
N GLU A 58 10.46 -42.11 4.62
CA GLU A 58 9.89 -41.89 3.28
C GLU A 58 8.46 -42.45 3.19
N PHE A 59 7.56 -41.67 2.56
CA PHE A 59 6.20 -42.12 2.21
C PHE A 59 6.07 -42.42 0.73
N THR A 60 5.18 -43.34 0.42
CA THR A 60 4.79 -43.66 -0.95
C THR A 60 3.95 -42.54 -1.55
N GLU A 61 3.92 -42.49 -2.89
CA GLU A 61 3.06 -41.56 -3.64
C GLU A 61 1.58 -41.68 -3.23
N THR A 62 1.11 -42.91 -2.96
CA THR A 62 -0.27 -43.15 -2.51
C THR A 62 -0.53 -42.54 -1.13
N GLN A 63 0.43 -42.63 -0.20
CA GLN A 63 0.31 -42.02 1.12
C GLN A 63 0.30 -40.48 1.00
N TRP A 64 1.15 -39.88 0.16
CA TRP A 64 1.11 -38.45 -0.09
C TRP A 64 -0.23 -37.98 -0.64
N LYS A 65 -0.78 -38.67 -1.65
CA LYS A 65 -2.11 -38.35 -2.18
C LYS A 65 -3.19 -38.47 -1.10
N THR A 66 -3.12 -39.49 -0.25
CA THR A 66 -4.05 -39.66 0.89
C THR A 66 -3.92 -38.51 1.89
N LEU A 67 -2.71 -38.04 2.18
CA LEU A 67 -2.51 -36.87 3.05
C LEU A 67 -3.10 -35.61 2.43
N PHE A 68 -2.92 -35.40 1.13
CA PHE A 68 -3.47 -34.24 0.42
C PHE A 68 -5.00 -34.19 0.50
N GLU A 69 -5.67 -35.33 0.27
CA GLU A 69 -7.13 -35.42 0.44
C GLU A 69 -7.56 -35.22 1.89
N TYR A 70 -6.83 -35.82 2.83
CA TYR A 70 -7.11 -35.64 4.27
C TYR A 70 -6.99 -34.17 4.71
N CYS A 71 -5.96 -33.46 4.26
CA CYS A 71 -5.81 -32.03 4.56
C CYS A 71 -6.96 -31.19 3.97
N LYS A 72 -7.48 -31.53 2.78
CA LYS A 72 -8.68 -30.90 2.22
C LYS A 72 -9.92 -31.22 3.05
N GLU A 73 -10.12 -32.48 3.44
CA GLU A 73 -11.26 -32.91 4.24
C GLU A 73 -11.35 -32.16 5.58
N ILE A 74 -10.22 -32.02 6.29
CA ILE A 74 -10.15 -31.29 7.55
C ILE A 74 -10.01 -29.78 7.36
N GLU A 75 -9.99 -29.28 6.12
CA GLU A 75 -9.87 -27.87 5.76
C GLU A 75 -8.61 -27.18 6.32
N ILE A 76 -7.45 -27.84 6.31
CA ILE A 76 -6.15 -27.21 6.58
C ILE A 76 -5.41 -26.98 5.27
N ASN A 77 -4.91 -25.76 5.06
CA ASN A 77 -4.09 -25.47 3.90
C ASN A 77 -2.70 -26.12 4.06
N LEU A 78 -2.33 -27.00 3.15
CA LEU A 78 -1.01 -27.61 3.13
C LEU A 78 -0.07 -26.80 2.21
N ILE A 79 1.14 -26.52 2.68
CA ILE A 79 2.28 -26.06 1.89
C ILE A 79 3.29 -27.21 1.84
N PRO A 80 3.39 -27.95 0.75
CA PRO A 80 4.41 -29.01 0.63
C PRO A 80 5.82 -28.41 0.65
N CYS A 81 6.69 -28.91 1.51
CA CYS A 81 8.14 -28.63 1.47
C CYS A 81 8.80 -29.71 0.63
N THR A 82 9.13 -29.38 -0.62
CA THR A 82 9.65 -30.33 -1.61
C THR A 82 11.16 -30.26 -1.66
N LEU A 83 11.83 -31.41 -1.48
CA LEU A 83 13.29 -31.49 -1.33
C LEU A 83 14.02 -31.91 -2.61
N GLU A 84 13.27 -32.30 -3.66
CA GLU A 84 13.80 -32.67 -4.96
C GLU A 84 12.67 -32.67 -6.02
N LYS A 85 13.04 -32.97 -7.26
CA LYS A 85 12.13 -32.84 -8.41
C LYS A 85 10.91 -33.76 -8.34
N ALA A 86 11.06 -35.01 -7.90
CA ALA A 86 9.95 -35.98 -7.88
C ALA A 86 8.87 -35.56 -6.86
N SER A 87 9.26 -35.13 -5.66
CA SER A 87 8.31 -34.62 -4.66
C SER A 87 7.63 -33.32 -5.13
N PHE A 88 8.37 -32.45 -5.81
CA PHE A 88 7.78 -31.25 -6.41
C PHE A 88 6.75 -31.60 -7.49
N ASP A 89 7.11 -32.48 -8.42
CA ASP A 89 6.19 -32.89 -9.50
C ASP A 89 4.91 -33.53 -8.94
N LEU A 90 5.03 -34.34 -7.88
CA LEU A 90 3.88 -34.93 -7.21
C LEU A 90 2.95 -33.85 -6.63
N ALA A 91 3.48 -32.90 -5.89
CA ALA A 91 2.72 -31.79 -5.30
C ALA A 91 2.10 -30.89 -6.39
N TYR A 92 2.89 -30.53 -7.41
CA TYR A 92 2.45 -29.66 -8.51
C TYR A 92 1.34 -30.30 -9.34
N ASN A 93 1.49 -31.57 -9.70
CA ASN A 93 0.49 -32.33 -10.47
C ASN A 93 -0.82 -32.54 -9.70
N TYR A 94 -0.74 -32.54 -8.37
CA TYR A 94 -1.92 -32.60 -7.49
C TYR A 94 -2.64 -31.24 -7.34
N GLY A 95 -2.05 -30.16 -7.83
CA GLY A 95 -2.65 -28.82 -7.86
C GLY A 95 -2.05 -27.80 -6.90
N TYR A 96 -0.99 -28.13 -6.15
CA TYR A 96 -0.30 -27.15 -5.32
C TYR A 96 0.45 -26.13 -6.19
N ARG A 97 0.28 -24.84 -5.86
CA ARG A 97 0.89 -23.71 -6.58
C ARG A 97 1.73 -22.81 -5.64
N LEU A 98 1.79 -23.17 -4.38
CA LEU A 98 2.71 -22.62 -3.41
C LEU A 98 3.40 -23.79 -2.72
N VAL A 99 4.72 -23.85 -2.83
CA VAL A 99 5.57 -24.88 -2.21
C VAL A 99 6.67 -24.21 -1.40
N LYS A 100 7.20 -24.91 -0.40
CA LYS A 100 8.36 -24.48 0.37
C LYS A 100 9.61 -25.17 -0.18
N ILE A 101 10.68 -24.41 -0.35
CA ILE A 101 12.01 -24.89 -0.74
C ILE A 101 12.93 -24.70 0.43
N HIS A 102 13.49 -25.80 0.91
CA HIS A 102 14.40 -25.81 2.04
C HIS A 102 15.70 -25.08 1.72
N GLY A 103 16.35 -24.48 2.70
CA GLY A 103 17.60 -23.72 2.55
C GLY A 103 18.74 -24.50 1.89
N THR A 104 18.74 -25.82 1.96
CA THR A 104 19.70 -26.70 1.26
C THR A 104 19.67 -26.56 -0.26
N ASP A 105 18.53 -26.13 -0.82
CA ASP A 105 18.33 -25.98 -2.25
C ASP A 105 18.36 -24.51 -2.72
N LEU A 106 18.69 -23.57 -1.86
CA LEU A 106 18.79 -22.16 -2.22
C LEU A 106 19.78 -21.93 -3.38
N THR A 107 20.88 -22.69 -3.42
CA THR A 107 21.89 -22.62 -4.48
C THR A 107 21.65 -23.59 -5.62
N ASN A 108 20.62 -24.43 -5.56
CA ASN A 108 20.26 -25.40 -6.58
C ASN A 108 19.51 -24.71 -7.75
N GLN A 109 20.27 -23.97 -8.56
CA GLN A 109 19.71 -23.18 -9.65
C GLN A 109 18.94 -24.02 -10.67
N LEU A 110 19.31 -25.29 -10.88
CA LEU A 110 18.61 -26.18 -11.80
C LEU A 110 17.22 -26.54 -11.31
N PHE A 111 17.08 -26.80 -10.02
CA PHE A 111 15.78 -27.09 -9.41
C PHE A 111 14.90 -25.84 -9.36
N LEU A 112 15.44 -24.68 -8.99
CA LEU A 112 14.71 -23.42 -8.99
C LEU A 112 14.25 -23.02 -10.41
N GLN A 113 15.11 -23.23 -11.42
CA GLN A 113 14.74 -23.00 -12.82
C GLN A 113 13.64 -23.95 -13.27
N TYR A 114 13.72 -25.23 -12.88
CA TYR A 114 12.67 -26.19 -13.18
C TYR A 114 11.30 -25.79 -12.62
N ILE A 115 11.26 -25.25 -11.41
CA ILE A 115 10.03 -24.71 -10.80
C ILE A 115 9.54 -23.47 -11.56
N LYS A 116 10.44 -22.55 -11.91
CA LYS A 116 10.16 -21.33 -12.66
C LYS A 116 9.54 -21.64 -14.02
N ASP A 117 10.04 -22.66 -14.71
CA ASP A 117 9.55 -23.08 -16.05
C ASP A 117 8.10 -23.61 -16.03
N LYS A 118 7.55 -23.95 -14.87
CA LYS A 118 6.11 -24.27 -14.73
C LYS A 118 5.21 -23.04 -14.93
N GLY A 119 5.71 -21.84 -14.66
CA GLY A 119 5.08 -20.55 -14.95
C GLY A 119 4.04 -20.06 -13.94
N ASP A 120 3.39 -20.95 -13.17
CA ASP A 120 2.29 -20.64 -12.27
C ASP A 120 2.53 -21.06 -10.80
N CYS A 121 3.74 -21.46 -10.45
CA CYS A 121 4.13 -21.87 -9.10
C CYS A 121 4.92 -20.77 -8.40
N LYS A 122 4.61 -20.54 -7.12
CA LYS A 122 5.34 -19.66 -6.20
C LYS A 122 6.06 -20.49 -5.15
N ILE A 123 7.15 -19.94 -4.62
CA ILE A 123 7.94 -20.63 -3.59
C ILE A 123 8.11 -19.77 -2.34
N ILE A 124 8.07 -20.41 -1.19
CA ILE A 124 8.68 -19.92 0.04
C ILE A 124 10.12 -20.44 0.04
N LEU A 125 11.10 -19.54 0.01
CA LEU A 125 12.50 -19.91 -0.06
C LEU A 125 13.18 -19.67 1.27
N GLU A 126 13.68 -20.73 1.90
CA GLU A 126 14.45 -20.64 3.13
C GLU A 126 15.89 -20.19 2.88
N THR A 127 16.45 -19.42 3.82
CA THR A 127 17.78 -18.81 3.72
C THR A 127 18.74 -19.25 4.83
N GLN A 128 18.38 -20.29 5.62
CA GLN A 128 19.27 -20.80 6.66
C GLN A 128 20.62 -21.20 6.09
N CYS A 129 21.66 -20.94 6.85
CA CYS A 129 23.06 -21.27 6.51
C CYS A 129 23.58 -20.61 5.23
N SER A 130 22.82 -19.68 4.63
CA SER A 130 23.20 -19.02 3.37
C SER A 130 23.84 -17.66 3.61
N THR A 131 24.74 -17.29 2.70
CA THR A 131 25.35 -15.97 2.65
C THR A 131 24.44 -14.99 1.88
N ASP A 132 24.61 -13.67 2.13
CA ASP A 132 23.89 -12.64 1.36
C ASP A 132 24.16 -12.75 -0.15
N TYR A 133 25.38 -13.18 -0.55
CA TYR A 133 25.71 -13.37 -1.96
C TYR A 133 24.88 -14.48 -2.61
N GLU A 134 24.70 -15.61 -1.94
CA GLU A 134 23.90 -16.74 -2.42
C GLU A 134 22.42 -16.37 -2.52
N ILE A 135 21.90 -15.67 -1.49
CA ILE A 135 20.51 -15.16 -1.50
C ILE A 135 20.33 -14.18 -2.65
N LYS A 136 21.29 -13.26 -2.86
CA LYS A 136 21.27 -12.31 -3.96
C LYS A 136 21.16 -13.01 -5.31
N GLN A 137 22.00 -14.04 -5.54
CA GLN A 137 21.96 -14.82 -6.80
C GLN A 137 20.61 -15.52 -7.00
N ALA A 138 20.03 -16.09 -5.95
CA ALA A 138 18.71 -16.71 -6.02
C ALA A 138 17.63 -15.69 -6.36
N VAL A 139 17.64 -14.51 -5.72
CA VAL A 139 16.64 -13.46 -5.95
C VAL A 139 16.78 -12.81 -7.34
N GLU A 140 18.00 -12.54 -7.80
CA GLU A 140 18.24 -11.96 -9.13
C GLU A 140 17.74 -12.88 -10.26
N ASN A 141 17.88 -14.21 -10.10
CA ASN A 141 17.49 -15.19 -11.12
C ASN A 141 16.02 -15.64 -11.00
N PHE A 142 15.47 -15.69 -9.77
CA PHE A 142 14.19 -16.34 -9.48
C PHE A 142 13.21 -15.48 -8.66
N GLY A 143 13.52 -14.21 -8.39
CA GLY A 143 12.71 -13.33 -7.53
C GLY A 143 11.24 -13.27 -7.93
N GLU A 144 10.92 -13.42 -9.21
CA GLU A 144 9.55 -13.40 -9.71
C GLU A 144 8.68 -14.56 -9.23
N ILE A 145 9.28 -15.71 -8.88
CA ILE A 145 8.55 -16.86 -8.30
C ILE A 145 8.63 -16.91 -6.78
N ILE A 146 9.47 -16.09 -6.13
CA ILE A 146 9.61 -16.07 -4.68
C ILE A 146 8.45 -15.28 -4.06
N GLU A 147 7.59 -15.99 -3.34
CA GLU A 147 6.52 -15.42 -2.53
C GLU A 147 7.06 -14.80 -1.24
N CYS A 148 8.03 -15.46 -0.61
CA CYS A 148 8.57 -15.05 0.67
C CYS A 148 9.99 -15.62 0.89
N LEU A 149 10.90 -14.81 1.46
CA LEU A 149 12.19 -15.24 1.96
C LEU A 149 12.07 -15.59 3.44
N PHE A 150 12.40 -16.82 3.83
CA PHE A 150 12.37 -17.26 5.21
C PHE A 150 13.74 -17.12 5.87
N HIS A 151 13.79 -16.32 6.93
CA HIS A 151 14.91 -16.30 7.86
C HIS A 151 14.70 -17.36 8.94
N GLY A 152 15.73 -18.10 9.27
CA GLY A 152 15.71 -19.10 10.32
C GLY A 152 17.14 -19.53 10.68
N PHE A 153 17.25 -20.39 11.66
CA PHE A 153 18.51 -20.90 12.14
C PHE A 153 18.45 -22.45 12.25
N SER A 154 19.44 -23.13 11.73
CA SER A 154 19.49 -24.61 11.75
C SER A 154 20.15 -25.14 13.01
N ASN A 155 19.85 -24.57 14.17
CA ASN A 155 20.27 -25.03 15.48
C ASN A 155 19.04 -25.32 16.36
N TYR A 156 18.96 -26.47 17.00
CA TYR A 156 17.77 -26.98 17.68
C TYR A 156 18.09 -27.37 19.15
N PRO A 157 17.66 -26.54 20.16
CA PRO A 157 16.99 -25.26 20.03
C PRO A 157 17.95 -24.14 19.61
N THR A 158 17.38 -23.08 19.02
CA THR A 158 18.10 -21.82 18.73
C THR A 158 18.16 -20.97 20.01
N GLU A 159 19.35 -20.56 20.41
CA GLU A 159 19.54 -19.68 21.55
C GLU A 159 19.13 -18.24 21.24
N PRO A 160 18.71 -17.44 22.25
CA PRO A 160 18.22 -16.08 22.02
C PRO A 160 19.16 -15.16 21.22
N ASN A 161 20.48 -15.27 21.43
CA ASN A 161 21.51 -14.50 20.74
C ASN A 161 21.80 -14.96 19.31
N GLU A 162 21.24 -16.10 18.88
CA GLU A 162 21.44 -16.69 17.55
C GLU A 162 20.31 -16.32 16.59
N HIS A 163 19.13 -15.92 17.08
CA HIS A 163 17.95 -15.64 16.23
C HIS A 163 18.15 -14.51 15.22
N ASN A 164 19.01 -13.53 15.50
CA ASN A 164 19.34 -12.41 14.61
C ASN A 164 18.13 -11.81 13.89
N LEU A 165 17.06 -11.49 14.64
CA LEU A 165 15.77 -11.05 14.07
C LEU A 165 15.86 -9.81 13.17
N LEU A 166 16.87 -8.96 13.35
CA LEU A 166 17.06 -7.80 12.48
C LEU A 166 17.35 -8.19 11.03
N ALA A 167 17.77 -9.44 10.77
CA ALA A 167 17.91 -9.96 9.41
C ALA A 167 16.58 -9.95 8.63
N LEU A 168 15.43 -10.04 9.30
CA LEU A 168 14.12 -9.91 8.67
C LEU A 168 13.96 -8.55 7.96
N ASN A 169 14.33 -7.45 8.65
CA ASN A 169 14.28 -6.11 8.06
C ASN A 169 15.35 -5.95 6.97
N TYR A 170 16.54 -6.52 7.17
CA TYR A 170 17.59 -6.48 6.17
C TYR A 170 17.14 -7.13 4.86
N LEU A 171 16.65 -8.38 4.91
CA LEU A 171 16.17 -9.11 3.74
C LEU A 171 15.01 -8.39 3.05
N LYS A 172 14.03 -7.91 3.83
CA LYS A 172 12.88 -7.16 3.31
C LYS A 172 13.29 -5.89 2.57
N THR A 173 14.21 -5.11 3.15
CA THR A 173 14.65 -3.84 2.57
C THR A 173 15.55 -4.08 1.36
N ARG A 174 16.48 -5.04 1.48
CA ARG A 174 17.47 -5.35 0.45
C ARG A 174 16.87 -5.89 -0.83
N TYR A 175 15.88 -6.79 -0.69
CA TYR A 175 15.33 -7.55 -1.81
C TYR A 175 13.91 -7.14 -2.19
N ALA A 176 13.27 -6.24 -1.43
CA ALA A 176 11.88 -5.81 -1.62
C ALA A 176 10.88 -6.98 -1.67
N LEU A 177 11.18 -8.08 -0.99
CA LEU A 177 10.33 -9.28 -0.88
C LEU A 177 9.74 -9.41 0.52
N PRO A 178 8.56 -10.04 0.66
CA PRO A 178 8.05 -10.43 1.97
C PRO A 178 9.04 -11.34 2.70
N THR A 179 9.07 -11.23 4.04
CA THR A 179 9.91 -12.07 4.88
C THR A 179 9.08 -12.96 5.79
N GLY A 180 9.57 -14.17 6.05
CA GLY A 180 9.05 -15.14 7.00
C GLY A 180 10.12 -15.51 8.04
N PHE A 181 9.68 -16.05 9.16
CA PHE A 181 10.56 -16.47 10.24
C PHE A 181 10.30 -17.93 10.61
N ALA A 182 11.32 -18.78 10.50
CA ALA A 182 11.33 -20.16 11.00
C ALA A 182 11.91 -20.13 12.43
N ASP A 183 11.05 -20.25 13.42
CA ASP A 183 11.39 -20.12 14.84
C ASP A 183 11.57 -21.47 15.49
N HIS A 184 12.83 -21.81 15.80
CA HIS A 184 13.24 -23.04 16.46
C HIS A 184 13.44 -22.84 17.97
N SER A 185 12.46 -22.25 18.63
CA SER A 185 12.35 -22.08 20.08
C SER A 185 11.00 -22.59 20.61
N LEU A 186 10.85 -22.67 21.93
CA LEU A 186 9.57 -22.98 22.59
C LEU A 186 8.79 -21.72 22.98
N ASP A 187 9.28 -20.52 22.63
CA ASP A 187 8.58 -19.27 22.94
C ASP A 187 7.31 -19.14 22.08
N THR A 188 6.18 -18.96 22.75
CA THR A 188 4.85 -18.78 22.13
C THR A 188 4.36 -17.34 22.16
N GLN A 189 5.12 -16.39 22.73
CA GLN A 189 4.63 -15.05 23.03
C GLN A 189 5.59 -13.95 22.57
N ILE A 190 6.78 -13.87 23.12
CA ILE A 190 7.66 -12.70 22.94
C ILE A 190 8.30 -12.72 21.57
N LEU A 191 9.05 -13.75 21.24
CA LEU A 191 9.78 -13.86 19.98
C LEU A 191 8.84 -13.79 18.75
N PRO A 192 7.70 -14.51 18.74
CA PRO A 192 6.69 -14.37 17.69
C PRO A 192 6.13 -12.94 17.54
N CYS A 193 5.89 -12.24 18.66
CA CYS A 193 5.42 -10.86 18.63
C CYS A 193 6.50 -9.90 18.11
N MET A 194 7.79 -10.13 18.45
CA MET A 194 8.91 -9.36 17.90
C MET A 194 9.00 -9.53 16.38
N ALA A 195 8.92 -10.77 15.88
CA ALA A 195 8.92 -11.04 14.43
C ALA A 195 7.74 -10.37 13.73
N MET A 196 6.55 -10.41 14.34
CA MET A 196 5.37 -9.71 13.84
C MET A 196 5.57 -8.18 13.79
N ALA A 197 6.17 -7.59 14.83
CA ALA A 197 6.46 -6.15 14.90
C ALA A 197 7.47 -5.70 13.84
N LEU A 198 8.41 -6.57 13.46
CA LEU A 198 9.35 -6.38 12.36
C LEU A 198 8.69 -6.53 10.97
N GLY A 199 7.40 -6.82 10.93
CA GLY A 199 6.63 -6.92 9.69
C GLY A 199 6.79 -8.24 8.94
N CYS A 200 7.07 -9.31 9.67
CA CYS A 200 7.11 -10.68 9.15
C CYS A 200 5.75 -11.08 8.58
N SER A 201 5.73 -11.65 7.37
CA SER A 201 4.52 -12.10 6.69
C SER A 201 4.08 -13.49 7.14
N TYR A 202 5.04 -14.35 7.44
CA TYR A 202 4.82 -15.74 7.88
C TYR A 202 5.66 -16.03 9.13
N LEU A 203 5.12 -16.83 10.02
CA LEU A 203 5.83 -17.43 11.15
C LEU A 203 5.65 -18.93 11.08
N GLU A 204 6.74 -19.68 11.16
CA GLU A 204 6.74 -21.13 11.19
C GLU A 204 7.24 -21.64 12.53
N LYS A 205 6.57 -22.65 13.07
CA LYS A 205 6.93 -23.35 14.30
C LYS A 205 6.70 -24.84 14.11
N HIS A 206 7.62 -25.63 14.65
CA HIS A 206 7.45 -27.08 14.70
C HIS A 206 6.30 -27.48 15.62
N ILE A 207 5.59 -28.56 15.26
CA ILE A 207 4.50 -29.14 16.04
C ILE A 207 4.76 -30.62 16.36
N THR A 208 4.44 -31.04 17.58
CA THR A 208 4.42 -32.44 18.01
C THR A 208 3.14 -32.72 18.79
N ILE A 209 2.70 -33.99 18.91
CA ILE A 209 1.52 -34.33 19.71
C ILE A 209 1.89 -34.33 21.21
N HIS A 210 2.99 -35.04 21.56
CA HIS A 210 3.50 -35.10 22.90
C HIS A 210 5.03 -34.98 22.88
N ARG A 211 5.56 -33.92 23.47
CA ARG A 211 7.02 -33.69 23.52
C ARG A 211 7.78 -34.80 24.26
N ASN A 212 7.15 -35.44 25.24
CA ASN A 212 7.73 -36.54 25.98
C ASN A 212 8.00 -37.78 25.14
N ASP A 213 7.37 -37.94 23.98
CA ASP A 213 7.61 -39.05 23.05
C ASP A 213 8.96 -38.93 22.34
N ARG A 214 9.65 -37.77 22.48
CA ARG A 214 10.98 -37.48 21.93
C ARG A 214 11.12 -37.79 20.44
N GLN A 215 10.08 -37.44 19.66
CA GLN A 215 10.13 -37.51 18.21
C GLN A 215 11.19 -36.55 17.65
N PHE A 216 11.53 -36.64 16.38
CA PHE A 216 12.50 -35.69 15.79
C PHE A 216 12.06 -34.24 16.03
N ASP A 217 13.03 -33.38 16.32
CA ASP A 217 12.87 -31.97 16.59
C ASP A 217 11.95 -31.63 17.80
N TYR A 218 11.69 -32.60 18.69
CA TYR A 218 10.81 -32.41 19.84
C TYR A 218 11.26 -31.26 20.75
N GLN A 219 12.56 -30.95 20.78
CA GLN A 219 13.14 -29.87 21.60
C GLN A 219 12.61 -28.49 21.24
N VAL A 220 12.17 -28.29 19.98
CA VAL A 220 11.67 -27.02 19.43
C VAL A 220 10.21 -27.10 19.03
N SER A 221 9.59 -28.28 19.14
CA SER A 221 8.20 -28.51 18.71
C SER A 221 7.23 -28.14 19.83
N LEU A 222 6.22 -27.35 19.45
CA LEU A 222 5.11 -27.00 20.33
C LEU A 222 4.07 -28.12 20.37
N GLU A 223 3.53 -28.39 21.57
CA GLU A 223 2.33 -29.22 21.71
C GLU A 223 1.09 -28.45 21.24
N PRO A 224 -0.04 -29.14 20.91
CA PRO A 224 -1.22 -28.49 20.31
C PRO A 224 -1.77 -27.32 21.16
N ASN A 225 -1.75 -27.44 22.49
CA ASN A 225 -2.22 -26.36 23.37
C ASN A 225 -1.26 -25.14 23.33
N GLU A 226 0.04 -25.37 23.31
CA GLU A 226 1.05 -24.32 23.18
C GLU A 226 0.93 -23.62 21.81
N PHE A 227 0.69 -24.40 20.76
CA PHE A 227 0.47 -23.86 19.41
C PHE A 227 -0.81 -23.00 19.35
N ALA A 228 -1.88 -23.41 20.02
CA ALA A 228 -3.10 -22.60 20.13
C ALA A 228 -2.87 -21.29 20.90
N ILE A 229 -2.03 -21.33 21.96
CA ILE A 229 -1.59 -20.11 22.68
C ILE A 229 -0.82 -19.18 21.72
N LEU A 230 0.12 -19.68 20.94
CA LEU A 230 0.84 -18.92 19.94
C LEU A 230 -0.13 -18.20 18.98
N VAL A 231 -1.07 -18.94 18.37
CA VAL A 231 -2.02 -18.39 17.41
C VAL A 231 -2.87 -17.30 18.04
N SER A 232 -3.39 -17.56 19.27
CA SER A 232 -4.23 -16.58 19.99
C SER A 232 -3.44 -15.33 20.40
N THR A 233 -2.18 -15.49 20.82
CA THR A 233 -1.27 -14.39 21.15
C THR A 233 -1.05 -13.49 19.95
N ILE A 234 -0.72 -14.06 18.81
CA ILE A 234 -0.52 -13.30 17.56
C ILE A 234 -1.80 -12.59 17.13
N ALA A 235 -2.95 -13.26 17.18
CA ALA A 235 -4.25 -12.66 16.84
C ALA A 235 -4.60 -11.48 17.77
N HIS A 236 -4.32 -11.61 19.07
CA HIS A 236 -4.55 -10.56 20.05
C HIS A 236 -3.64 -9.34 19.82
N TYR A 237 -2.32 -9.55 19.76
CA TYR A 237 -1.37 -8.44 19.66
C TYR A 237 -1.25 -7.84 18.26
N LYS A 238 -1.70 -8.51 17.22
CA LYS A 238 -1.76 -7.92 15.86
C LYS A 238 -2.54 -6.60 15.83
N GLN A 239 -3.54 -6.47 16.67
CA GLN A 239 -4.35 -5.25 16.78
C GLN A 239 -3.55 -4.06 17.35
N THR A 240 -2.50 -4.33 18.15
CA THR A 240 -1.67 -3.29 18.76
C THR A 240 -0.71 -2.63 17.79
N LEU A 241 -0.44 -3.24 16.63
CA LEU A 241 0.47 -2.68 15.63
C LEU A 241 -0.08 -1.39 15.02
N GLY A 242 -1.39 -1.26 14.89
CA GLY A 242 -2.02 -0.09 14.31
C GLY A 242 -1.53 0.19 12.88
N LYS A 243 -1.38 1.46 12.56
CA LYS A 243 -0.89 1.95 11.26
C LYS A 243 0.43 2.71 11.45
N PRO A 244 1.35 2.72 10.47
CA PRO A 244 2.64 3.39 10.58
C PRO A 244 2.49 4.92 10.39
N VAL A 245 1.58 5.53 11.16
CA VAL A 245 1.33 6.97 11.16
C VAL A 245 1.15 7.46 12.59
N LYS A 246 1.71 8.61 12.92
CA LYS A 246 1.46 9.28 14.19
C LYS A 246 0.29 10.26 14.03
N HIS A 247 -0.90 9.78 14.35
CA HIS A 247 -2.13 10.56 14.32
C HIS A 247 -2.93 10.28 15.60
N PRO A 248 -3.63 11.30 16.19
CA PRO A 248 -4.45 11.06 17.37
C PRO A 248 -5.56 10.06 17.10
N VAL A 249 -5.60 8.98 17.87
CA VAL A 249 -6.71 8.02 17.79
C VAL A 249 -8.00 8.62 18.36
N LYS A 250 -9.15 8.06 17.99
CA LYS A 250 -10.47 8.56 18.42
C LYS A 250 -10.56 8.83 19.92
N ALA A 251 -10.01 7.93 20.74
CA ALA A 251 -10.00 8.06 22.20
C ALA A 251 -9.15 9.24 22.70
N GLU A 252 -8.12 9.67 21.96
CA GLU A 252 -7.24 10.79 22.34
C GLU A 252 -7.79 12.17 21.95
N LYS A 253 -8.73 12.24 20.98
CA LYS A 253 -9.20 13.53 20.41
C LYS A 253 -9.84 14.42 21.46
N GLY A 254 -10.64 13.86 22.38
CA GLY A 254 -11.21 14.60 23.50
C GLY A 254 -10.14 15.14 24.47
N PHE A 255 -9.15 14.30 24.75
CA PHE A 255 -8.04 14.67 25.63
C PHE A 255 -7.13 15.75 25.03
N ARG A 256 -6.95 15.75 23.70
CA ARG A 256 -6.14 16.77 23.03
C ARG A 256 -6.60 18.18 23.39
N ASN A 257 -7.90 18.45 23.36
CA ASN A 257 -8.46 19.76 23.67
C ASN A 257 -8.21 20.18 25.12
N ILE A 258 -8.21 19.24 26.06
CA ILE A 258 -8.04 19.47 27.50
C ILE A 258 -6.56 19.54 27.90
N LEU A 259 -5.71 18.67 27.31
CA LEU A 259 -4.32 18.51 27.76
C LEU A 259 -3.35 19.50 27.11
N PHE A 260 -3.60 19.91 25.86
CA PHE A 260 -2.70 20.83 25.18
C PHE A 260 -2.79 22.23 25.76
N LYS A 261 -1.63 22.84 26.04
CA LYS A 261 -1.57 24.27 26.38
C LYS A 261 -1.98 25.10 25.17
N LYS A 262 -2.80 26.08 25.38
CA LYS A 262 -3.25 27.04 24.38
C LYS A 262 -2.31 28.24 24.33
N TYR A 263 -2.13 28.77 23.12
CA TYR A 263 -1.30 29.96 22.90
C TYR A 263 -2.14 31.23 23.14
N LEU A 264 -1.73 32.07 24.10
CA LEU A 264 -2.44 33.29 24.50
C LEU A 264 -1.77 34.56 23.94
N GLY A 265 -0.79 34.42 23.03
CA GLY A 265 0.02 35.53 22.52
C GLY A 265 1.29 35.80 23.35
N ASN A 266 2.24 36.54 22.77
CA ASN A 266 3.48 36.99 23.42
C ASN A 266 4.30 35.87 24.11
N GLY A 267 4.31 34.66 23.54
CA GLY A 267 5.04 33.52 24.10
C GLY A 267 4.38 32.85 25.30
N VAL A 268 3.15 33.20 25.66
CA VAL A 268 2.44 32.65 26.81
C VAL A 268 1.64 31.42 26.43
N PHE A 269 1.88 30.31 27.15
CA PHE A 269 1.15 29.04 26.97
C PHE A 269 0.52 28.61 28.30
N LYS A 270 -0.80 28.44 28.34
CA LYS A 270 -1.54 27.93 29.50
C LYS A 270 -2.57 26.88 29.10
N ARG A 271 -2.99 26.06 30.07
CA ARG A 271 -4.19 25.22 29.86
C ARG A 271 -5.41 26.13 29.86
N ASP A 272 -6.22 25.99 28.81
CA ASP A 272 -7.44 26.74 28.59
C ASP A 272 -8.45 25.87 27.85
N ASN A 273 -9.73 26.01 28.12
CA ASN A 273 -10.78 25.22 27.50
C ASN A 273 -11.15 25.71 26.09
N GLU A 274 -10.92 26.99 25.79
CA GLU A 274 -11.41 27.64 24.56
C GLU A 274 -10.30 28.12 23.62
N GLY A 275 -9.06 28.18 24.07
CA GLY A 275 -7.94 28.68 23.27
C GLY A 275 -7.52 27.75 22.15
N LYS A 276 -6.60 28.19 21.28
CA LYS A 276 -6.00 27.46 20.18
C LYS A 276 -4.57 27.03 20.53
N THR A 277 -4.13 25.92 19.95
CA THR A 277 -2.71 25.56 20.00
C THR A 277 -1.87 26.56 19.20
N PHE A 278 -0.56 26.58 19.40
CA PHE A 278 0.32 27.49 18.65
C PHE A 278 0.18 27.33 17.14
N ILE A 279 0.20 26.08 16.64
CA ILE A 279 0.10 25.80 15.22
C ILE A 279 -1.26 26.21 14.62
N GLU A 280 -2.35 26.06 15.37
CA GLU A 280 -3.69 26.53 14.94
C GLU A 280 -3.73 28.04 14.81
N SER A 281 -3.11 28.76 15.79
CA SER A 281 -3.00 30.22 15.77
C SER A 281 -2.09 30.70 14.64
N GLU A 282 -0.99 29.99 14.37
CA GLU A 282 -0.07 30.30 13.27
C GLU A 282 -0.77 30.15 11.92
N ILE A 283 -1.46 29.01 11.68
CA ILE A 283 -2.18 28.74 10.43
C ILE A 283 -3.25 29.81 10.17
N GLU A 284 -3.97 30.25 11.22
CA GLU A 284 -4.99 31.29 11.08
C GLU A 284 -4.42 32.68 10.81
N SER A 285 -3.16 32.91 11.16
CA SER A 285 -2.47 34.18 10.87
C SER A 285 -1.94 34.29 9.43
N PHE A 286 -2.01 33.22 8.63
CA PHE A 286 -1.50 33.25 7.27
C PHE A 286 -2.27 34.26 6.39
N ASP A 287 -1.52 35.00 5.57
CA ASP A 287 -2.11 35.99 4.66
C ASP A 287 -2.99 35.28 3.60
N LYS A 288 -4.23 35.70 3.49
CA LYS A 288 -5.20 35.19 2.48
C LYS A 288 -4.70 35.34 1.03
N LYS A 289 -3.74 36.23 0.78
CA LYS A 289 -3.10 36.38 -0.54
C LYS A 289 -2.09 35.29 -0.83
N ASN A 290 -1.62 34.59 0.20
CA ASN A 290 -0.67 33.52 0.03
C ASN A 290 -1.39 32.19 -0.17
N VAL A 291 -1.33 31.67 -1.40
CA VAL A 291 -2.00 30.44 -1.83
C VAL A 291 -1.01 29.54 -2.55
N THR A 292 -1.00 28.26 -2.19
CA THR A 292 -0.13 27.24 -2.81
C THR A 292 -0.93 26.27 -3.69
N ALA A 293 -0.40 25.94 -4.86
CA ALA A 293 -0.86 24.80 -5.65
C ALA A 293 0.07 23.59 -5.40
N ALA A 294 -0.44 22.57 -4.74
CA ALA A 294 0.25 21.31 -4.52
C ALA A 294 -0.07 20.31 -5.62
N LEU A 295 0.93 19.96 -6.44
CA LEU A 295 0.81 18.94 -7.48
C LEU A 295 0.95 17.56 -6.84
N ILE A 296 -0.17 16.89 -6.61
CA ILE A 296 -0.20 15.57 -5.97
C ILE A 296 0.07 14.49 -7.02
N ALA A 297 1.21 13.81 -6.93
CA ALA A 297 1.58 12.78 -7.88
C ALA A 297 2.41 11.66 -7.24
N ARG A 298 2.23 10.42 -7.75
CA ARG A 298 3.01 9.23 -7.40
C ARG A 298 3.21 8.34 -8.63
N LEU A 299 4.25 7.50 -8.60
CA LEU A 299 4.55 6.56 -9.70
C LEU A 299 3.94 5.17 -9.53
N LYS A 300 3.24 4.91 -8.42
CA LYS A 300 2.62 3.60 -8.04
C LYS A 300 1.50 3.12 -9.00
N SER A 301 1.13 3.87 -10.03
CA SER A 301 0.01 3.50 -10.89
C SER A 301 0.21 2.13 -11.56
N LYS A 302 -0.71 1.19 -11.29
CA LYS A 302 -0.74 -0.14 -11.93
C LYS A 302 -1.48 -0.10 -13.28
N ARG A 303 -2.42 0.82 -13.47
CA ARG A 303 -3.28 0.95 -14.65
C ARG A 303 -2.53 1.53 -15.86
N LEU A 304 -1.75 2.59 -15.62
CA LEU A 304 -0.86 3.20 -16.60
C LEU A 304 0.46 3.55 -15.90
N LYS A 305 1.49 2.75 -16.14
CA LYS A 305 2.81 2.97 -15.51
C LYS A 305 3.39 4.33 -15.91
N LEU A 306 3.98 5.03 -14.92
CA LEU A 306 4.63 6.33 -15.10
C LEU A 306 3.74 7.39 -15.78
N LYS A 307 2.41 7.34 -15.59
CA LYS A 307 1.45 8.17 -16.31
C LYS A 307 1.78 9.67 -16.29
N VAL A 308 2.25 10.19 -15.15
CA VAL A 308 2.59 11.61 -14.98
C VAL A 308 3.92 12.01 -15.63
N MET A 309 4.77 11.03 -15.97
CA MET A 309 6.04 11.22 -16.66
C MET A 309 5.96 10.95 -18.17
N LYS A 310 4.79 10.56 -18.69
CA LYS A 310 4.60 10.37 -20.13
C LYS A 310 4.69 11.70 -20.86
N PRO A 311 5.19 11.72 -22.12
CA PRO A 311 5.22 12.93 -22.94
C PRO A 311 3.85 13.57 -23.09
N PHE A 312 3.74 14.88 -22.89
CA PHE A 312 2.52 15.65 -23.11
C PHE A 312 2.88 17.11 -23.43
N GLY A 313 2.61 17.56 -24.64
CA GLY A 313 3.22 18.77 -25.14
C GLY A 313 4.72 18.55 -25.38
N GLU A 314 5.49 19.55 -25.04
CA GLU A 314 6.95 19.56 -25.21
C GLU A 314 7.73 18.93 -24.03
N ASN A 315 7.00 18.46 -23.00
CA ASN A 315 7.60 17.96 -21.76
C ASN A 315 6.88 16.70 -21.27
N GLU A 316 7.32 16.18 -20.12
CA GLU A 316 6.56 15.23 -19.33
C GLU A 316 5.23 15.86 -18.87
N SER A 317 4.17 15.06 -18.79
CA SER A 317 2.81 15.53 -18.47
C SER A 317 2.75 16.45 -17.23
N ILE A 318 3.41 16.04 -16.14
CA ILE A 318 3.43 16.85 -14.90
C ILE A 318 4.26 18.14 -15.05
N ILE A 319 5.30 18.15 -15.86
CA ILE A 319 6.09 19.35 -16.13
C ILE A 319 5.30 20.31 -17.02
N SER A 320 4.57 19.81 -18.01
CA SER A 320 3.65 20.61 -18.83
C SER A 320 2.57 21.26 -17.98
N LEU A 321 1.99 20.51 -17.04
CA LEU A 321 1.06 21.04 -16.04
C LEU A 321 1.69 22.13 -15.18
N TYR A 322 2.89 21.88 -14.59
CA TYR A 322 3.60 22.87 -13.78
C TYR A 322 3.85 24.17 -14.55
N LYS A 323 4.40 24.08 -15.75
CA LYS A 323 4.70 25.25 -16.61
C LYS A 323 3.42 26.04 -16.94
N ARG A 324 2.34 25.33 -17.31
CA ARG A 324 1.05 25.93 -17.62
C ARG A 324 0.51 26.75 -16.44
N LEU A 325 0.52 26.18 -15.24
CA LEU A 325 0.08 26.89 -14.03
C LEU A 325 1.02 28.06 -13.72
N LYS A 326 2.33 27.84 -13.78
CA LYS A 326 3.35 28.88 -13.46
C LYS A 326 3.27 30.09 -14.38
N ALA A 327 2.99 29.87 -15.67
CA ALA A 327 2.91 30.94 -16.66
C ALA A 327 1.60 31.76 -16.56
N ASN A 328 0.49 31.15 -16.12
CA ASN A 328 -0.83 31.74 -16.29
C ASN A 328 -1.57 32.06 -14.99
N CYS A 329 -1.25 31.40 -13.85
CA CYS A 329 -1.87 31.76 -12.57
C CYS A 329 -1.30 33.08 -12.05
N LYS A 330 -2.19 34.02 -11.70
CA LYS A 330 -1.84 35.36 -11.19
C LYS A 330 -1.97 35.43 -9.66
N ASN A 331 -2.88 34.65 -9.09
CA ASN A 331 -3.23 34.70 -7.67
C ASN A 331 -2.64 33.54 -6.86
N ILE A 332 -1.82 32.68 -7.47
CA ILE A 332 -1.14 31.56 -6.81
C ILE A 332 0.32 31.92 -6.58
N THR A 333 0.75 31.93 -5.32
CA THR A 333 2.09 32.37 -4.91
C THR A 333 3.14 31.28 -5.05
N HIS A 334 2.76 30.02 -4.78
CA HIS A 334 3.64 28.88 -4.82
C HIS A 334 3.03 27.72 -5.61
N ILE A 335 3.85 27.02 -6.38
CA ILE A 335 3.48 25.77 -7.06
C ILE A 335 4.56 24.77 -6.71
N GLU A 336 4.19 23.63 -6.13
CA GLU A 336 5.14 22.65 -5.61
C GLU A 336 4.66 21.21 -5.88
N LEU A 337 5.57 20.33 -6.29
CA LEU A 337 5.29 18.89 -6.33
C LEU A 337 5.17 18.35 -4.90
N ALA A 338 4.11 17.60 -4.62
CA ALA A 338 3.89 16.89 -3.37
C ALA A 338 3.81 15.39 -3.63
N THR A 339 4.97 14.73 -3.70
CA THR A 339 5.12 13.29 -3.92
C THR A 339 5.42 12.53 -2.62
N SER A 340 5.78 11.25 -2.68
CA SER A 340 6.14 10.50 -1.48
C SER A 340 7.65 10.32 -1.31
N TYR A 341 8.05 9.93 -0.07
CA TYR A 341 9.43 9.60 0.25
C TYR A 341 9.84 8.16 -0.13
N LEU A 342 8.95 7.39 -0.78
CA LEU A 342 9.27 6.02 -1.21
C LEU A 342 10.24 6.03 -2.39
N LEU A 343 11.13 5.04 -2.44
CA LEU A 343 12.11 4.88 -3.51
C LEU A 343 11.47 4.78 -4.90
N GLU A 344 10.27 4.21 -5.00
CA GLU A 344 9.52 4.14 -6.26
C GLU A 344 9.14 5.50 -6.83
N ASP A 345 9.00 6.54 -5.96
CA ASP A 345 8.64 7.90 -6.34
C ASP A 345 9.86 8.83 -6.50
N GLU A 346 11.07 8.37 -6.15
CA GLU A 346 12.30 9.17 -6.26
C GLU A 346 12.58 9.66 -7.70
N PRO A 347 12.33 8.89 -8.78
CA PRO A 347 12.50 9.42 -10.14
C PRO A 347 11.65 10.66 -10.43
N LEU A 348 10.45 10.76 -9.85
CA LEU A 348 9.58 11.92 -9.99
C LEU A 348 10.13 13.14 -9.22
N ALA A 349 10.59 12.92 -7.99
CA ALA A 349 11.22 13.96 -7.19
C ALA A 349 12.52 14.47 -7.87
N GLN A 350 13.33 13.55 -8.43
CA GLN A 350 14.56 13.88 -9.13
C GLN A 350 14.30 14.70 -10.41
N LEU A 351 13.26 14.36 -11.18
CA LEU A 351 12.84 15.14 -12.36
C LEU A 351 12.60 16.61 -12.03
N PHE A 352 11.95 16.91 -10.89
CA PHE A 352 11.73 18.29 -10.44
C PHE A 352 13.01 18.94 -9.94
N LYS A 353 13.84 18.22 -9.17
CA LYS A 353 15.14 18.71 -8.67
C LYS A 353 16.08 19.09 -9.82
N ASP A 354 16.18 18.25 -10.86
CA ASP A 354 17.02 18.49 -12.04
C ASP A 354 16.62 19.76 -12.81
N LYS A 355 15.35 20.15 -12.73
CA LYS A 355 14.80 21.36 -13.32
C LYS A 355 14.76 22.55 -12.34
N ASN A 356 15.33 22.41 -11.12
CA ASN A 356 15.30 23.38 -10.03
C ASN A 356 13.85 23.81 -9.65
N LEU A 357 12.91 22.88 -9.67
CA LEU A 357 11.51 23.11 -9.32
C LEU A 357 11.21 22.69 -7.88
N PRO A 358 10.31 23.41 -7.18
CA PRO A 358 9.94 23.11 -5.80
C PRO A 358 9.36 21.71 -5.64
N THR A 359 9.85 20.97 -4.63
CA THR A 359 9.47 19.58 -4.39
C THR A 359 9.39 19.31 -2.90
N TYR A 360 8.32 18.62 -2.50
CA TYR A 360 8.11 18.06 -1.18
C TYR A 360 7.89 16.54 -1.28
N GLN A 361 8.56 15.78 -0.42
CA GLN A 361 8.41 14.33 -0.30
C GLN A 361 7.82 14.00 1.07
N GLY A 362 6.56 13.57 1.10
CA GLY A 362 5.81 13.31 2.32
C GLY A 362 5.28 11.88 2.43
N HIS A 363 4.30 11.68 3.31
CA HIS A 363 3.71 10.36 3.56
C HIS A 363 3.05 9.77 2.30
N PRO A 364 3.35 8.52 1.93
CA PRO A 364 2.88 7.93 0.67
C PRO A 364 1.35 7.83 0.57
N GLU A 365 0.66 7.44 1.64
CA GLU A 365 -0.78 7.16 1.57
C GLU A 365 -1.64 8.35 2.05
N SER A 366 -1.08 9.33 2.78
CA SER A 366 -1.82 10.49 3.28
C SER A 366 -1.70 11.70 2.36
N VAL A 367 -2.70 11.94 1.54
CA VAL A 367 -2.78 13.13 0.67
C VAL A 367 -2.98 14.39 1.51
N ILE A 368 -3.83 14.34 2.54
CA ILE A 368 -4.09 15.50 3.41
C ILE A 368 -2.85 15.96 4.16
N ASP A 369 -2.00 15.03 4.61
CA ASP A 369 -0.74 15.32 5.27
C ASP A 369 0.20 16.10 4.33
N ARG A 370 0.39 15.61 3.09
CA ARG A 370 1.21 16.29 2.08
C ARG A 370 0.68 17.67 1.72
N LEU A 371 -0.63 17.86 1.64
CA LEU A 371 -1.25 19.17 1.39
C LEU A 371 -0.97 20.14 2.54
N LEU A 372 -1.14 19.69 3.79
CA LEU A 372 -0.91 20.52 4.99
C LEU A 372 0.55 20.90 5.12
N GLU A 373 1.47 19.95 4.96
CA GLU A 373 2.91 20.22 5.07
C GLU A 373 3.37 21.27 4.05
N VAL A 374 2.91 21.13 2.78
CA VAL A 374 3.22 22.11 1.73
C VAL A 374 2.59 23.47 2.02
N ALA A 375 1.34 23.50 2.51
CA ALA A 375 0.67 24.76 2.87
C ALA A 375 1.34 25.48 4.05
N ILE A 376 1.68 24.73 5.11
CA ILE A 376 2.30 25.29 6.33
C ILE A 376 3.72 25.77 6.03
N LYS A 377 4.54 24.97 5.32
CA LYS A 377 5.88 25.33 4.86
C LYS A 377 5.89 26.66 4.11
N ASN A 378 4.91 26.88 3.25
CA ASN A 378 4.77 28.08 2.43
C ASN A 378 3.94 29.17 3.11
N LYS A 379 3.50 28.99 4.36
CA LYS A 379 2.61 29.91 5.12
C LYS A 379 1.36 30.31 4.33
N SER A 380 0.75 29.37 3.63
CA SER A 380 -0.38 29.61 2.73
C SER A 380 -1.71 29.47 3.45
N ALA A 381 -2.56 30.48 3.34
CA ALA A 381 -3.90 30.48 3.93
C ALA A 381 -4.84 29.48 3.24
N ALA A 382 -4.53 29.13 1.98
CA ALA A 382 -5.25 28.09 1.24
C ALA A 382 -4.30 27.28 0.37
N VAL A 383 -4.69 26.03 0.07
CA VAL A 383 -3.94 25.11 -0.76
C VAL A 383 -4.85 24.44 -1.79
N PHE A 384 -4.39 24.41 -3.04
CA PHE A 384 -5.01 23.60 -4.08
C PHE A 384 -4.52 22.16 -4.02
N ARG A 385 -5.44 21.23 -4.11
CA ARG A 385 -5.18 19.85 -4.51
C ARG A 385 -5.24 19.78 -6.04
N VAL A 386 -4.10 19.76 -6.70
CA VAL A 386 -3.98 19.56 -8.14
C VAL A 386 -3.46 18.15 -8.39
N THR A 387 -4.24 17.28 -9.01
CA THR A 387 -3.79 15.91 -9.30
C THR A 387 -2.88 15.91 -10.54
N GLY A 388 -1.71 15.32 -10.42
CA GLY A 388 -0.63 15.38 -11.43
C GLY A 388 -0.95 14.68 -12.76
N ASP A 389 -2.04 13.92 -12.81
CA ASP A 389 -2.59 13.26 -14.00
C ASP A 389 -3.61 14.12 -14.77
N ASN A 390 -3.77 15.38 -14.38
CA ASN A 390 -4.70 16.33 -14.98
C ASN A 390 -3.96 17.45 -15.73
N PRO A 391 -3.32 17.19 -16.87
CA PRO A 391 -2.51 18.19 -17.59
C PRO A 391 -3.34 19.40 -18.07
N PHE A 392 -4.64 19.25 -18.23
CA PHE A 392 -5.55 20.28 -18.65
C PHE A 392 -6.13 21.16 -17.52
N THR A 393 -5.67 20.99 -16.26
CA THR A 393 -6.11 21.86 -15.15
C THR A 393 -5.98 23.32 -15.55
N ASP A 394 -7.09 24.08 -15.40
CA ASP A 394 -7.19 25.42 -15.97
C ASP A 394 -6.80 26.52 -14.98
N PRO A 395 -5.79 27.35 -15.31
CA PRO A 395 -5.30 28.40 -14.44
C PRO A 395 -6.30 29.55 -14.22
N VAL A 396 -7.18 29.82 -15.18
CA VAL A 396 -8.18 30.90 -15.06
C VAL A 396 -9.25 30.52 -14.04
N LEU A 397 -9.71 29.27 -14.09
CA LEU A 397 -10.62 28.74 -13.05
C LEU A 397 -9.97 28.75 -11.68
N MET A 398 -8.70 28.37 -11.57
CA MET A 398 -7.97 28.41 -10.30
C MET A 398 -7.84 29.83 -9.75
N ASP A 399 -7.46 30.81 -10.56
CA ASP A 399 -7.41 32.22 -10.15
C ASP A 399 -8.78 32.74 -9.69
N ARG A 400 -9.86 32.33 -10.36
CA ARG A 400 -11.22 32.68 -9.94
C ARG A 400 -11.59 32.05 -8.58
N MET A 401 -11.19 30.81 -8.34
CA MET A 401 -11.39 30.16 -7.05
C MET A 401 -10.64 30.90 -5.92
N VAL A 402 -9.42 31.38 -6.19
CA VAL A 402 -8.67 32.22 -5.21
C VAL A 402 -9.41 33.51 -4.94
N THR A 403 -9.95 34.19 -5.96
CA THR A 403 -10.73 35.41 -5.77
C THR A 403 -11.94 35.17 -4.85
N ILE A 404 -12.70 34.09 -5.10
CA ILE A 404 -13.84 33.71 -4.22
C ILE A 404 -13.36 33.46 -2.78
N PHE A 405 -12.26 32.72 -2.60
CA PHE A 405 -11.67 32.46 -1.28
C PHE A 405 -11.26 33.74 -0.53
N GLN A 406 -10.74 34.73 -1.25
CA GLN A 406 -10.30 36.00 -0.67
C GLN A 406 -11.47 36.92 -0.30
N GLU A 407 -12.51 36.95 -1.11
CA GLU A 407 -13.66 37.83 -1.00
C GLU A 407 -14.78 37.26 -0.10
N GLN A 408 -14.92 35.93 -0.08
CA GLN A 408 -15.97 35.25 0.67
C GLN A 408 -15.38 34.53 1.91
N ASP A 409 -16.20 34.35 2.95
CA ASP A 409 -15.83 33.53 4.10
C ASP A 409 -16.17 32.06 3.82
N VAL A 410 -15.27 31.39 3.09
CA VAL A 410 -15.44 29.99 2.66
C VAL A 410 -14.23 29.14 3.07
N ASP A 411 -14.47 27.86 3.29
CA ASP A 411 -13.49 26.87 3.67
C ASP A 411 -13.05 25.97 2.49
N TYR A 412 -13.89 25.88 1.47
CA TYR A 412 -13.69 25.05 0.29
C TYR A 412 -14.29 25.67 -0.95
N VAL A 413 -13.56 25.63 -2.07
CA VAL A 413 -14.04 26.08 -3.38
C VAL A 413 -13.81 24.99 -4.41
N ARG A 414 -14.79 24.75 -5.27
CA ARG A 414 -14.72 23.81 -6.40
C ARG A 414 -15.35 24.38 -7.65
N VAL A 415 -15.13 23.69 -8.77
CA VAL A 415 -15.81 23.96 -10.03
C VAL A 415 -16.65 22.75 -10.43
N ASN A 416 -17.93 22.97 -10.72
CA ASN A 416 -18.86 21.95 -11.22
C ASN A 416 -19.06 22.07 -12.73
N ASN A 417 -19.50 20.98 -13.36
CA ASN A 417 -19.91 20.90 -14.76
C ASN A 417 -18.81 21.15 -15.80
N VAL A 418 -17.52 21.15 -15.41
CA VAL A 418 -16.39 21.11 -16.36
C VAL A 418 -16.01 19.67 -16.68
N PRO A 419 -15.28 19.40 -17.78
CA PRO A 419 -14.69 18.08 -18.03
C PRO A 419 -13.81 17.61 -16.88
N PHE A 420 -13.80 16.30 -16.60
CA PHE A 420 -12.89 15.74 -15.61
C PHE A 420 -11.45 16.02 -16.01
N GLY A 421 -10.62 16.37 -15.02
CA GLY A 421 -9.22 16.73 -15.26
C GLY A 421 -8.96 18.18 -15.66
N VAL A 422 -9.99 19.05 -15.63
CA VAL A 422 -9.86 20.47 -15.96
C VAL A 422 -9.84 21.38 -14.73
N SER A 423 -10.41 20.94 -13.61
CA SER A 423 -10.43 21.72 -12.36
C SER A 423 -9.58 21.11 -11.27
N ALA A 424 -9.26 21.92 -10.28
CA ALA A 424 -8.66 21.54 -9.01
C ALA A 424 -9.63 21.84 -7.86
N GLU A 425 -9.23 21.54 -6.63
CA GLU A 425 -9.98 21.82 -5.41
C GLU A 425 -9.18 22.74 -4.50
N LEU A 426 -9.78 23.81 -4.00
CA LEU A 426 -9.15 24.76 -3.08
C LEU A 426 -9.67 24.55 -1.67
N PHE A 427 -8.75 24.36 -0.73
CA PHE A 427 -9.03 24.19 0.69
C PHE A 427 -8.39 25.30 1.49
N LYS A 428 -9.13 25.90 2.42
CA LYS A 428 -8.58 26.76 3.46
C LYS A 428 -7.70 25.92 4.39
N THR A 429 -6.48 26.35 4.64
CA THR A 429 -5.50 25.57 5.41
C THR A 429 -5.98 25.29 6.83
N SER A 430 -6.63 26.26 7.50
CA SER A 430 -7.17 26.04 8.84
C SER A 430 -8.33 25.03 8.87
N TYR A 431 -9.17 25.01 7.85
CA TYR A 431 -10.21 24.00 7.69
C TYR A 431 -9.61 22.62 7.42
N LEU A 432 -8.62 22.54 6.54
CA LEU A 432 -7.94 21.29 6.22
C LEU A 432 -7.24 20.71 7.45
N TRP A 433 -6.64 21.55 8.30
CA TRP A 433 -6.07 21.14 9.59
C TRP A 433 -7.14 20.59 10.54
N LYS A 434 -8.29 21.26 10.66
CA LYS A 434 -9.43 20.78 11.44
C LYS A 434 -9.90 19.42 10.94
N LEU A 435 -10.09 19.27 9.64
CA LEU A 435 -10.49 18.01 8.99
C LEU A 435 -9.48 16.90 9.28
N TYR A 436 -8.17 17.18 9.12
CA TYR A 436 -7.10 16.23 9.43
C TYR A 436 -7.18 15.72 10.87
N LEU A 437 -7.37 16.59 11.83
CA LEU A 437 -7.52 16.20 13.25
C LEU A 437 -8.80 15.37 13.51
N GLN A 438 -9.85 15.56 12.71
CA GLN A 438 -11.11 14.84 12.83
C GLN A 438 -11.11 13.47 12.14
N MET A 439 -10.27 13.26 11.13
CA MET A 439 -10.17 11.98 10.42
C MET A 439 -9.72 10.87 11.36
N GLU A 440 -10.38 9.72 11.32
CA GLU A 440 -9.93 8.52 12.02
C GLU A 440 -8.73 7.89 11.33
N ASP A 441 -8.68 8.03 10.01
CA ASP A 441 -7.66 7.46 9.15
C ASP A 441 -7.24 8.43 8.04
N PRO A 442 -6.11 9.13 8.19
CA PRO A 442 -5.62 10.05 7.15
C PRO A 442 -5.15 9.35 5.87
N PHE A 443 -4.96 8.01 5.86
CA PHE A 443 -4.59 7.25 4.66
C PHE A 443 -5.70 7.14 3.62
N VAL A 444 -6.95 7.38 4.01
CA VAL A 444 -8.08 7.40 3.09
C VAL A 444 -8.32 8.78 2.47
N SER A 445 -7.40 9.70 2.66
CA SER A 445 -7.51 11.09 2.20
C SER A 445 -7.35 11.28 0.67
N GLU A 446 -7.21 10.23 -0.11
CA GLU A 446 -7.30 10.31 -1.57
C GLU A 446 -8.65 10.88 -2.03
N TYR A 447 -9.71 10.60 -1.30
CA TYR A 447 -11.08 11.08 -1.54
C TYR A 447 -11.47 12.24 -0.61
N LEU A 448 -10.63 13.28 -0.52
CA LEU A 448 -10.90 14.45 0.33
C LEU A 448 -12.27 15.10 0.06
N SER A 449 -12.69 15.17 -1.21
CA SER A 449 -14.01 15.69 -1.60
C SER A 449 -15.14 15.02 -0.84
N TRP A 450 -15.08 13.70 -0.62
CA TRP A 450 -16.11 12.96 0.13
C TRP A 450 -16.27 13.49 1.56
N PHE A 451 -15.18 13.70 2.27
CA PHE A 451 -15.21 14.22 3.64
C PHE A 451 -15.77 15.64 3.68
N VAL A 452 -15.36 16.49 2.72
CA VAL A 452 -15.81 17.88 2.66
C VAL A 452 -17.28 17.98 2.30
N LEU A 453 -17.75 17.20 1.32
CA LEU A 453 -19.15 17.23 0.88
C LEU A 453 -20.11 16.81 1.99
N ASN A 454 -19.69 15.87 2.84
CA ASN A 454 -20.48 15.37 3.98
C ASN A 454 -20.27 16.18 5.29
N ASP A 455 -19.38 17.16 5.33
CA ASP A 455 -19.22 18.03 6.50
C ASP A 455 -20.15 19.25 6.39
N GLU A 456 -21.24 19.24 7.16
CA GLU A 456 -22.20 20.35 7.23
C GLU A 456 -21.58 21.64 7.81
N SER A 457 -20.51 21.53 8.60
CA SER A 457 -19.82 22.69 9.18
C SER A 457 -18.90 23.41 8.19
N CYS A 458 -18.60 22.80 7.04
CA CYS A 458 -17.77 23.35 5.99
C CYS A 458 -18.53 24.39 5.16
N LYS A 459 -18.02 25.60 5.09
CA LYS A 459 -18.55 26.64 4.19
C LYS A 459 -18.02 26.44 2.78
N LYS A 460 -18.87 25.92 1.90
CA LYS A 460 -18.51 25.51 0.53
C LYS A 460 -18.93 26.58 -0.49
N ALA A 461 -18.07 26.87 -1.46
CA ALA A 461 -18.39 27.67 -2.63
C ALA A 461 -18.23 26.86 -3.93
N CYS A 462 -18.96 27.25 -4.95
CA CYS A 462 -18.94 26.58 -6.24
C CYS A 462 -18.95 27.56 -7.39
N ILE A 463 -18.13 27.30 -8.41
CA ILE A 463 -18.23 27.88 -9.74
C ILE A 463 -19.00 26.88 -10.62
N GLU A 464 -20.15 27.28 -11.10
CA GLU A 464 -20.98 26.51 -12.05
C GLU A 464 -20.57 26.84 -13.48
N PHE A 465 -19.80 25.95 -14.10
CA PHE A 465 -19.48 26.09 -15.52
C PHE A 465 -20.71 25.82 -16.37
N LYS A 466 -20.95 26.70 -17.36
CA LYS A 466 -22.08 26.60 -18.27
C LYS A 466 -21.60 26.39 -19.70
N ASP A 467 -22.07 25.33 -20.33
CA ASP A 467 -21.91 25.02 -21.75
C ASP A 467 -23.24 24.47 -22.27
N GLU A 468 -23.60 24.83 -23.51
CA GLU A 468 -24.87 24.39 -24.14
C GLU A 468 -24.85 22.86 -24.40
N ARG A 469 -23.68 22.26 -24.52
CA ARG A 469 -23.51 20.83 -24.79
C ARG A 469 -23.55 20.04 -23.49
N ALA A 470 -24.64 19.33 -23.26
CA ALA A 470 -24.86 18.55 -22.02
C ALA A 470 -23.77 17.48 -21.72
N PHE A 471 -23.05 16.99 -22.74
CA PHE A 471 -22.02 15.98 -22.58
C PHE A 471 -20.73 16.51 -21.98
N VAL A 472 -20.46 17.82 -22.05
CA VAL A 472 -19.17 18.42 -21.64
C VAL A 472 -18.77 18.03 -20.23
N LYS A 473 -19.68 18.05 -19.29
CA LYS A 473 -19.44 17.68 -17.89
C LYS A 473 -19.07 16.19 -17.66
N TYR A 474 -19.27 15.34 -18.66
CA TYR A 474 -18.95 13.90 -18.59
C TYR A 474 -17.67 13.53 -19.33
N VAL A 475 -17.07 14.44 -20.09
CA VAL A 475 -15.83 14.16 -20.81
C VAL A 475 -14.68 13.94 -19.83
N ASN A 476 -13.90 12.88 -20.04
CA ASN A 476 -12.72 12.57 -19.24
C ASN A 476 -11.43 13.05 -19.91
N LEU A 477 -10.71 13.95 -19.26
CA LEU A 477 -9.38 14.44 -19.63
C LEU A 477 -8.33 14.10 -18.56
N SER A 478 -8.73 13.36 -17.50
CA SER A 478 -7.78 12.81 -16.52
C SER A 478 -7.12 11.57 -17.09
N ILE A 479 -5.82 11.43 -16.90
CA ILE A 479 -5.01 10.33 -17.47
C ILE A 479 -4.89 9.20 -16.43
N ASP A 480 -5.77 8.20 -16.52
CA ASP A 480 -5.77 7.04 -15.64
C ASP A 480 -5.42 5.73 -16.36
N TYR A 481 -5.89 5.55 -17.57
CA TYR A 481 -5.72 4.37 -18.41
C TYR A 481 -5.00 4.74 -19.73
N PRO A 482 -4.50 3.75 -20.51
CA PRO A 482 -3.92 4.04 -21.82
C PRO A 482 -4.85 4.80 -22.77
N GLU A 483 -6.11 4.44 -22.81
CA GLU A 483 -7.14 5.10 -23.65
C GLU A 483 -7.39 6.56 -23.25
N ASP A 484 -7.30 6.90 -21.95
CA ASP A 484 -7.39 8.29 -21.47
C ASP A 484 -6.20 9.11 -22.02
N TYR A 485 -4.99 8.54 -21.96
CA TYR A 485 -3.79 9.19 -22.47
C TYR A 485 -3.87 9.42 -23.99
N GLU A 486 -4.36 8.45 -24.74
CA GLU A 486 -4.56 8.56 -26.18
C GLU A 486 -5.57 9.67 -26.50
N TYR A 487 -6.71 9.70 -25.79
CA TYR A 487 -7.72 10.73 -25.98
C TYR A 487 -7.19 12.13 -25.60
N ALA A 488 -6.58 12.28 -24.43
CA ALA A 488 -6.00 13.55 -23.99
C ALA A 488 -4.95 14.07 -24.98
N THR A 489 -4.09 13.20 -25.51
CA THR A 489 -3.11 13.54 -26.54
C THR A 489 -3.79 13.93 -27.86
N SER A 490 -4.86 13.26 -28.25
CA SER A 490 -5.64 13.60 -29.44
C SER A 490 -6.27 14.99 -29.33
N VAL A 491 -6.81 15.33 -28.15
CA VAL A 491 -7.35 16.66 -27.85
C VAL A 491 -6.25 17.73 -27.94
N GLN A 492 -5.08 17.48 -27.35
CA GLN A 492 -3.93 18.38 -27.42
C GLN A 492 -3.50 18.62 -28.87
N ASN A 493 -3.36 17.57 -29.68
CA ASN A 493 -3.00 17.66 -31.09
C ASN A 493 -4.02 18.44 -31.92
N LYS A 494 -5.32 18.26 -31.63
CA LYS A 494 -6.41 19.00 -32.28
C LYS A 494 -6.37 20.49 -31.93
N ILE A 495 -5.98 20.85 -30.70
CA ILE A 495 -5.80 22.23 -30.28
C ILE A 495 -4.66 22.89 -31.08
N GLY A 496 -3.54 22.18 -31.29
CA GLY A 496 -2.41 22.63 -32.13
C GLY A 496 -1.67 23.86 -31.61
N VAL A 497 -1.91 24.29 -30.36
CA VAL A 497 -1.24 25.45 -29.75
C VAL A 497 0.05 24.98 -29.06
N THR A 498 1.17 25.58 -29.43
CA THR A 498 2.49 25.34 -28.84
C THR A 498 3.13 26.69 -28.46
N PRO A 499 3.85 26.76 -27.31
CA PRO A 499 3.94 25.71 -26.28
C PRO A 499 2.61 25.47 -25.56
N PHE A 500 2.46 24.28 -24.95
CA PHE A 500 1.24 23.83 -24.29
C PHE A 500 0.75 24.78 -23.17
N GLU A 501 1.65 25.54 -22.57
CA GLU A 501 1.30 26.54 -21.56
C GLU A 501 0.36 27.65 -22.09
N HIS A 502 0.28 27.87 -23.40
CA HIS A 502 -0.62 28.85 -24.03
C HIS A 502 -2.02 28.32 -24.32
N VAL A 503 -2.29 27.05 -24.03
CA VAL A 503 -3.62 26.45 -24.19
C VAL A 503 -4.59 27.04 -23.18
N THR A 504 -5.69 27.62 -23.62
CA THR A 504 -6.76 28.18 -22.77
C THR A 504 -7.93 27.21 -22.64
N LEU A 505 -8.79 27.40 -21.60
CA LEU A 505 -10.01 26.62 -21.41
C LEU A 505 -10.88 26.61 -22.69
N LYS A 506 -10.99 27.75 -23.39
CA LYS A 506 -11.74 27.87 -24.64
C LYS A 506 -11.23 26.91 -25.72
N TYR A 507 -9.93 26.78 -25.89
CA TYR A 507 -9.34 25.79 -26.82
C TYR A 507 -9.69 24.37 -26.43
N ILE A 508 -9.60 24.03 -25.13
CA ILE A 508 -9.93 22.71 -24.60
C ILE A 508 -11.38 22.38 -24.90
N ILE A 509 -12.31 23.26 -24.50
CA ILE A 509 -13.75 23.07 -24.67
C ILE A 509 -14.14 22.94 -26.16
N ASN A 510 -13.49 23.67 -27.05
CA ASN A 510 -13.74 23.55 -28.49
C ASN A 510 -13.15 22.27 -29.12
N ALA A 511 -12.15 21.69 -28.52
CA ALA A 511 -11.48 20.49 -29.04
C ALA A 511 -12.12 19.18 -28.60
N ILE A 512 -12.79 19.15 -27.44
CA ILE A 512 -13.40 17.92 -26.90
C ILE A 512 -14.62 17.46 -27.71
N THR A 513 -14.90 16.17 -27.61
CA THR A 513 -16.06 15.51 -28.22
C THR A 513 -16.68 14.55 -27.21
N ASP A 514 -17.85 14.02 -27.50
CA ASP A 514 -18.56 13.01 -26.70
C ASP A 514 -17.98 11.57 -26.78
N LYS A 515 -16.81 11.41 -27.42
CA LYS A 515 -16.22 10.09 -27.67
C LYS A 515 -15.58 9.45 -26.43
N HIS A 516 -15.22 10.22 -25.41
CA HIS A 516 -14.54 9.75 -24.22
C HIS A 516 -15.23 10.28 -22.97
N ILE A 517 -16.27 9.58 -22.54
CA ILE A 517 -17.15 9.95 -21.44
C ILE A 517 -16.90 9.03 -20.24
N VAL A 518 -16.94 9.61 -19.04
CA VAL A 518 -16.87 8.85 -17.80
C VAL A 518 -18.03 7.87 -17.71
N ASP A 519 -17.71 6.61 -17.42
CA ASP A 519 -18.71 5.57 -17.16
C ASP A 519 -19.34 5.77 -15.77
N VAL A 520 -20.47 6.49 -15.75
CA VAL A 520 -21.20 6.79 -14.52
C VAL A 520 -21.89 5.58 -13.87
N THR A 521 -21.88 4.42 -14.54
CA THR A 521 -22.44 3.16 -14.01
C THR A 521 -21.43 2.35 -13.21
N LYS A 522 -20.15 2.74 -13.20
CA LYS A 522 -19.12 2.10 -12.40
C LYS A 522 -19.28 2.38 -10.91
N TYR A 523 -18.92 1.38 -10.11
CA TYR A 523 -18.81 1.57 -8.67
C TYR A 523 -17.49 2.22 -8.30
N ILE A 524 -17.55 3.21 -7.41
CA ILE A 524 -16.38 3.78 -6.73
C ILE A 524 -16.39 3.33 -5.28
N LYS A 525 -15.21 2.99 -4.75
CA LYS A 525 -15.04 2.61 -3.35
C LYS A 525 -14.72 3.85 -2.54
N LEU A 526 -15.60 4.17 -1.58
CA LEU A 526 -15.44 5.30 -0.68
C LEU A 526 -14.45 5.00 0.47
N PRO A 527 -13.97 6.05 1.17
CA PRO A 527 -13.04 5.90 2.28
C PRO A 527 -13.52 5.01 3.43
N ASP A 528 -14.83 4.96 3.68
CA ASP A 528 -15.48 4.12 4.69
C ASP A 528 -15.62 2.65 4.27
N GLY A 529 -15.18 2.32 3.06
CA GLY A 529 -15.26 0.97 2.49
C GLY A 529 -16.56 0.68 1.75
N ILE A 530 -17.53 1.57 1.78
CA ILE A 530 -18.78 1.47 1.02
C ILE A 530 -18.48 1.68 -0.47
N SER A 531 -19.19 0.97 -1.33
CA SER A 531 -19.14 1.17 -2.78
C SER A 531 -20.44 1.79 -3.25
N ILE A 532 -20.37 2.92 -3.94
CA ILE A 532 -21.51 3.60 -4.55
C ILE A 532 -21.35 3.71 -6.05
N LEU A 533 -22.46 3.87 -6.79
CA LEU A 533 -22.38 4.21 -8.21
C LEU A 533 -21.77 5.61 -8.38
N TYR A 534 -20.97 5.77 -9.43
CA TYR A 534 -20.40 7.08 -9.72
C TYR A 534 -21.49 8.14 -10.01
N SER A 535 -22.63 7.71 -10.60
CA SER A 535 -23.83 8.56 -10.76
C SER A 535 -24.36 9.10 -9.43
N ASP A 536 -24.36 8.28 -8.37
CA ASP A 536 -24.82 8.72 -7.05
C ASP A 536 -23.84 9.71 -6.41
N TYR A 537 -22.54 9.52 -6.63
CA TYR A 537 -21.53 10.50 -6.22
C TYR A 537 -21.70 11.85 -6.93
N MET A 538 -21.99 11.83 -8.24
CA MET A 538 -22.28 13.04 -9.00
C MET A 538 -23.54 13.75 -8.49
N LYS A 539 -24.57 12.98 -8.15
CA LYS A 539 -25.80 13.52 -7.56
C LYS A 539 -25.53 14.17 -6.20
N LEU A 540 -24.72 13.58 -5.34
CA LEU A 540 -24.28 14.20 -4.08
C LEU A 540 -23.63 15.56 -4.32
N ILE A 541 -22.79 15.68 -5.34
CA ILE A 541 -22.16 16.94 -5.72
C ILE A 541 -23.21 17.98 -6.11
N ASP A 542 -24.20 17.62 -6.93
CA ASP A 542 -25.26 18.51 -7.40
C ASP A 542 -26.20 18.94 -6.26
N GLU A 543 -26.48 18.06 -5.29
CA GLU A 543 -27.33 18.28 -4.11
C GLU A 543 -26.62 19.01 -2.96
N THR A 544 -25.28 19.16 -3.02
CA THR A 544 -24.51 19.82 -1.97
C THR A 544 -24.92 21.28 -1.79
N ALA A 545 -25.16 21.68 -0.53
CA ALA A 545 -25.42 23.07 -0.18
C ALA A 545 -24.13 23.91 -0.26
N TYR A 546 -24.17 24.98 -1.04
CA TYR A 546 -23.09 25.94 -1.17
C TYR A 546 -23.53 27.29 -0.61
N VAL A 547 -22.68 27.93 0.19
CA VAL A 547 -22.93 29.29 0.73
C VAL A 547 -22.71 30.37 -0.33
N TYR A 548 -21.95 30.06 -1.37
CA TYR A 548 -21.73 30.95 -2.52
C TYR A 548 -21.70 30.13 -3.82
N LYS A 549 -22.40 30.64 -4.82
CA LYS A 549 -22.41 30.10 -6.20
C LYS A 549 -22.27 31.20 -7.22
N GLU A 550 -21.47 30.98 -8.24
CA GLU A 550 -21.44 31.84 -9.43
C GLU A 550 -21.44 31.03 -10.71
N ASN A 551 -21.96 31.63 -11.79
CA ASN A 551 -21.91 31.02 -13.11
C ASN A 551 -20.66 31.48 -13.85
N PHE A 552 -20.03 30.58 -14.57
CA PHE A 552 -18.88 30.85 -15.42
C PHE A 552 -19.17 30.37 -16.84
N VAL A 553 -19.03 31.28 -17.81
CA VAL A 553 -19.21 31.05 -19.25
C VAL A 553 -17.94 31.46 -19.98
N ILE A 554 -17.53 30.72 -21.03
CA ILE A 554 -16.33 31.02 -21.85
C ILE A 554 -16.69 31.96 -23.00
#